data_23e8de946b3045d77a06233c3ed3633e
#
_entry.id   23e8de946b3045d77a06233c3ed3633e
#
_cell.length_a   1.000
_cell.length_b   1.000
_cell.length_c   1.000
_cell.angle_alpha   90.00
_cell.angle_beta   90.00
_cell.angle_gamma   90.00
#
_symmetry.space_group_name_H-M   'P 1'
#
loop_
_entity.id
_entity.type
_entity.pdbx_description
1 polymer ?
#
loop_
_entity_poly.entity_id
_entity_poly.type
_entity_poly.pdbx_seq_one_letter_code
_entity_poly.pdbx_strand_id
1 'polypeptide(L)'
;TITDRSRAVLRGDEGFDRLPDLRGTAALGAQYIHVNPCMTIGGDLDCMWFKNMVPEGPHKVRNIAAFCFPKSALERPDYDRILANYMKRFYMVIDEDNDIAEAQFSGLKNPFTKTGRFSHYEENVHQFDNWVIDRVIGPSPIEQQAAAE
;
A
#
# COMPACT_ATOMS: atom_id res chain seq x y z
N THR A 1 4.34 -11.06 2.80
CA THR A 1 5.44 -11.89 3.31
C THR A 1 6.42 -11.00 4.02
N ILE A 2 6.60 -11.20 5.32
CA ILE A 2 7.61 -10.50 6.11
C ILE A 2 8.96 -11.13 5.75
N THR A 3 9.89 -10.32 5.28
CA THR A 3 11.24 -10.78 5.01
C THR A 3 12.21 -10.17 6.01
N ASP A 4 13.07 -11.00 6.54
CA ASP A 4 14.04 -10.76 7.59
C ASP A 4 15.03 -9.59 7.35
N ARG A 5 15.00 -8.97 6.16
CA ARG A 5 15.96 -7.92 5.75
C ARG A 5 15.33 -6.88 4.82
N SER A 6 14.02 -6.64 4.94
CA SER A 6 13.32 -5.69 4.08
C SER A 6 13.73 -4.26 4.37
N ARG A 7 14.61 -3.73 3.53
CA ARG A 7 14.84 -2.30 3.40
C ARG A 7 14.11 -1.79 2.17
N ALA A 8 13.70 -0.54 2.18
CA ALA A 8 12.99 0.06 1.06
C ALA A 8 13.93 0.49 -0.10
N VAL A 9 14.99 -0.26 -0.33
CA VAL A 9 15.95 -0.10 -1.44
C VAL A 9 16.10 -1.40 -2.22
N LEU A 10 16.63 -1.35 -3.43
CA LEU A 10 16.93 -2.54 -4.23
C LEU A 10 18.06 -3.34 -3.60
N ARG A 11 18.08 -4.65 -3.90
CA ARG A 11 19.14 -5.54 -3.41
C ARG A 11 20.50 -5.07 -3.93
N GLY A 12 21.39 -4.79 -2.99
CA GLY A 12 22.75 -4.31 -3.27
C GLY A 12 22.90 -2.79 -3.23
N ASP A 13 21.81 -2.04 -3.26
CA ASP A 13 21.86 -0.60 -3.04
C ASP A 13 22.01 -0.27 -1.54
N GLU A 14 22.67 0.84 -1.25
CA GLU A 14 22.83 1.35 0.11
C GLU A 14 21.53 2.00 0.60
N GLY A 15 21.11 1.69 1.82
CA GLY A 15 19.99 2.32 2.52
C GLY A 15 20.44 3.00 3.81
N PHE A 16 19.53 3.75 4.42
CA PHE A 16 19.77 4.36 5.74
C PHE A 16 19.86 3.28 6.83
N ASP A 17 20.34 3.69 8.00
CA ASP A 17 20.37 2.83 9.15
C ASP A 17 18.97 2.37 9.56
N ARG A 18 18.93 1.22 10.18
CA ARG A 18 17.67 0.70 10.73
C ARG A 18 17.06 1.68 11.70
N LEU A 19 15.74 1.84 11.64
CA LEU A 19 14.99 2.63 12.62
C LEU A 19 15.28 2.12 14.05
N PRO A 20 15.58 3.02 14.99
CA PRO A 20 15.77 2.64 16.37
C PRO A 20 14.46 2.10 16.95
N ASP A 21 14.61 1.28 17.99
CA ASP A 21 13.48 0.81 18.81
C ASP A 21 12.41 -0.02 18.11
N LEU A 22 12.64 -0.53 16.89
CA LEU A 22 11.73 -1.48 16.26
C LEU A 22 11.61 -2.74 17.13
N ARG A 23 10.35 -3.12 17.44
CA ARG A 23 10.02 -4.27 18.28
C ARG A 23 8.92 -5.13 17.65
N GLY A 24 8.79 -6.35 18.13
CA GLY A 24 7.77 -7.28 17.68
C GLY A 24 7.83 -7.52 16.16
N THR A 25 6.69 -7.56 15.51
CA THR A 25 6.58 -7.82 14.06
C THR A 25 7.25 -6.76 13.21
N ALA A 26 7.27 -5.49 13.65
CA ALA A 26 7.95 -4.41 12.94
C ALA A 26 9.47 -4.62 12.84
N ALA A 27 10.05 -5.37 13.78
CA ALA A 27 11.47 -5.70 13.77
C ALA A 27 11.84 -6.85 12.81
N LEU A 28 10.85 -7.56 12.29
CA LEU A 28 11.04 -8.74 11.44
C LEU A 28 11.09 -8.40 9.94
N GLY A 29 10.59 -7.23 9.52
CA GLY A 29 10.59 -6.83 8.12
C GLY A 29 9.45 -5.89 7.77
N ALA A 30 9.12 -5.82 6.48
CA ALA A 30 8.11 -4.91 5.97
C ALA A 30 6.70 -5.23 6.52
N GLN A 31 5.98 -4.19 6.88
CA GLN A 31 4.58 -4.22 7.29
C GLN A 31 3.77 -3.33 6.36
N TYR A 32 2.59 -3.79 5.96
CA TYR A 32 1.66 -3.03 5.13
C TYR A 32 0.32 -2.92 5.83
N ILE A 33 -0.19 -1.71 5.90
CA ILE A 33 -1.49 -1.39 6.51
C ILE A 33 -2.31 -0.65 5.48
N HIS A 34 -3.51 -1.16 5.20
CA HIS A 34 -4.47 -0.44 4.38
C HIS A 34 -5.47 0.31 5.27
N VAL A 35 -5.66 1.58 5.00
CA VAL A 35 -6.61 2.45 5.68
C VAL A 35 -7.67 2.89 4.66
N ASN A 36 -8.87 2.33 4.80
CA ASN A 36 -9.97 2.61 3.88
C ASN A 36 -10.35 4.11 3.87
N PRO A 37 -10.69 4.68 2.73
CA PRO A 37 -10.80 4.02 1.42
C PRO A 37 -9.51 4.00 0.59
N CYS A 38 -8.56 4.87 0.85
CA CYS A 38 -7.59 5.26 -0.17
C CYS A 38 -6.12 5.32 0.31
N MET A 39 -5.83 4.96 1.55
CA MET A 39 -4.48 5.10 2.08
C MET A 39 -3.82 3.75 2.32
N THR A 40 -2.58 3.63 1.91
CA THR A 40 -1.70 2.54 2.30
C THR A 40 -0.49 3.09 3.04
N ILE A 41 -0.16 2.48 4.16
CA ILE A 41 1.02 2.79 4.97
C ILE A 41 1.94 1.58 4.90
N GLY A 42 3.19 1.80 4.58
CA GLY A 42 4.24 0.78 4.62
C GLY A 42 5.29 1.16 5.64
N GLY A 43 5.69 0.20 6.46
CA GLY A 43 6.84 0.31 7.35
C GLY A 43 7.89 -0.71 6.94
N ASP A 44 9.08 -0.24 6.62
CA ASP A 44 10.26 -1.04 6.38
C ASP A 44 11.23 -0.90 7.58
N LEU A 45 12.36 -1.60 7.55
CA LEU A 45 13.30 -1.55 8.68
C LEU A 45 14.02 -0.21 8.81
N ASP A 46 14.05 0.60 7.77
CA ASP A 46 14.84 1.82 7.64
C ASP A 46 14.01 3.07 7.31
N CYS A 47 12.73 2.90 6.96
CA CYS A 47 11.82 4.01 6.70
C CYS A 47 10.37 3.61 6.90
N MET A 48 9.51 4.62 6.93
CA MET A 48 8.08 4.48 6.76
C MET A 48 7.65 5.29 5.52
N TRP A 49 6.63 4.82 4.82
CA TRP A 49 6.05 5.54 3.70
C TRP A 49 4.53 5.42 3.73
N PHE A 50 3.88 6.33 3.09
CA PHE A 50 2.45 6.24 2.83
C PHE A 50 2.12 6.64 1.40
N LYS A 51 1.08 6.02 0.88
CA LYS A 51 0.50 6.30 -0.43
C LYS A 51 -0.98 6.59 -0.24
N ASN A 52 -1.41 7.75 -0.71
CA ASN A 52 -2.83 8.13 -0.75
C ASN A 52 -3.30 8.15 -2.21
N MET A 53 -4.34 7.38 -2.50
CA MET A 53 -4.94 7.25 -3.84
C MET A 53 -6.15 8.16 -3.92
N VAL A 54 -5.98 9.35 -4.49
CA VAL A 54 -7.04 10.37 -4.59
C VAL A 54 -7.80 10.20 -5.90
N PRO A 55 -9.10 9.88 -5.86
CA PRO A 55 -9.91 9.79 -7.07
C PRO A 55 -10.03 11.16 -7.75
N GLU A 56 -9.76 11.22 -9.05
CA GLU A 56 -9.96 12.40 -9.90
C GLU A 56 -11.05 12.18 -10.96
N GLY A 57 -11.91 11.20 -10.74
CA GLY A 57 -13.01 10.81 -11.61
C GLY A 57 -13.12 9.28 -11.75
N PRO A 58 -14.05 8.80 -12.58
CA PRO A 58 -14.32 7.36 -12.67
C PRO A 58 -13.21 6.55 -13.34
N HIS A 59 -12.25 7.21 -13.95
CA HIS A 59 -11.17 6.56 -14.72
C HIS A 59 -9.78 7.07 -14.37
N LYS A 60 -9.67 7.88 -13.33
CA LYS A 60 -8.39 8.49 -12.98
C LYS A 60 -8.20 8.57 -11.47
N VAL A 61 -7.04 8.12 -11.02
CA VAL A 61 -6.57 8.22 -9.64
C VAL A 61 -5.22 8.91 -9.62
N ARG A 62 -5.04 9.85 -8.70
CA ARG A 62 -3.76 10.46 -8.42
C ARG A 62 -3.13 9.82 -7.19
N ASN A 63 -1.96 9.24 -7.36
CA ASN A 63 -1.16 8.72 -6.25
C ASN A 63 -0.31 9.85 -5.63
N ILE A 64 -0.47 10.07 -4.34
CA ILE A 64 0.38 10.96 -3.54
C ILE A 64 1.12 10.08 -2.56
N ALA A 65 2.45 10.09 -2.66
CA ALA A 65 3.30 9.31 -1.77
C ALA A 65 4.29 10.21 -1.01
N ALA A 66 4.61 9.80 0.22
CA ALA A 66 5.66 10.43 1.01
C ALA A 66 6.47 9.38 1.76
N PHE A 67 7.73 9.68 1.98
CA PHE A 67 8.65 8.90 2.78
C PHE A 67 8.98 9.62 4.07
N CYS A 68 9.06 8.86 5.16
CA CYS A 68 9.44 9.34 6.47
C CYS A 68 10.73 8.63 6.90
N PHE A 69 11.76 9.41 7.14
CA PHE A 69 13.05 8.95 7.64
C PHE A 69 13.30 9.51 9.04
N PRO A 70 14.10 8.85 9.87
CA PRO A 70 14.51 9.41 11.14
C PRO A 70 15.33 10.69 10.92
N LYS A 71 15.26 11.60 11.90
CA LYS A 71 15.98 12.88 11.82
C LYS A 71 17.48 12.69 11.59
N SER A 72 18.08 11.67 12.19
CA SER A 72 19.49 11.31 12.00
C SER A 72 19.85 10.98 10.54
N ALA A 73 18.90 10.44 9.76
CA ALA A 73 19.13 10.22 8.33
C ALA A 73 19.14 11.55 7.55
N LEU A 74 18.24 12.49 7.92
CA LEU A 74 18.16 13.81 7.27
C LEU A 74 19.40 14.67 7.51
N GLU A 75 20.10 14.47 8.61
CA GLU A 75 21.31 15.20 9.00
C GLU A 75 22.60 14.64 8.35
N ARG A 76 22.50 13.55 7.60
CA ARG A 76 23.67 12.94 6.93
C ARG A 76 24.14 13.77 5.74
N PRO A 77 25.43 13.97 5.57
CA PRO A 77 25.98 14.72 4.42
C PRO A 77 25.73 14.01 3.07
N ASP A 78 25.48 12.71 3.07
CA ASP A 78 25.22 11.90 1.90
C ASP A 78 23.71 11.54 1.73
N TYR A 79 22.82 12.26 2.41
CA TYR A 79 21.37 12.02 2.41
C TYR A 79 20.79 11.90 1.00
N ASP A 80 21.04 12.87 0.13
CA ASP A 80 20.47 12.91 -1.22
C ASP A 80 20.93 11.73 -2.07
N ARG A 81 22.19 11.33 -1.92
CA ARG A 81 22.74 10.17 -2.64
C ARG A 81 22.05 8.87 -2.21
N ILE A 82 21.83 8.69 -0.93
CA ILE A 82 21.14 7.48 -0.42
C ILE A 82 19.65 7.55 -0.73
N LEU A 83 19.00 8.72 -0.59
CA LEU A 83 17.60 8.91 -0.97
C LEU A 83 17.32 8.51 -2.41
N ALA A 84 18.25 8.78 -3.32
CA ALA A 84 18.11 8.38 -4.73
C ALA A 84 17.90 6.87 -4.90
N ASN A 85 18.46 6.01 -4.03
CA ASN A 85 18.26 4.57 -4.06
C ASN A 85 16.82 4.19 -3.69
N TYR A 86 16.22 4.89 -2.71
CA TYR A 86 14.80 4.71 -2.36
C TYR A 86 13.89 5.13 -3.50
N MET A 87 14.16 6.30 -4.11
CA MET A 87 13.37 6.81 -5.23
C MET A 87 13.45 5.88 -6.44
N LYS A 88 14.64 5.37 -6.76
CA LYS A 88 14.85 4.40 -7.83
C LYS A 88 13.97 3.15 -7.67
N ARG A 89 13.98 2.54 -6.47
CA ARG A 89 13.11 1.40 -6.17
C ARG A 89 11.63 1.77 -6.24
N PHE A 90 11.27 2.90 -5.63
CA PHE A 90 9.89 3.35 -5.56
C PHE A 90 9.28 3.56 -6.96
N TYR A 91 9.95 4.30 -7.83
CA TYR A 91 9.46 4.53 -9.18
C TYR A 91 9.36 3.23 -9.98
N MET A 92 10.33 2.35 -9.87
CA MET A 92 10.28 1.05 -10.55
C MET A 92 9.04 0.23 -10.13
N VAL A 93 8.73 0.18 -8.83
CA VAL A 93 7.57 -0.56 -8.32
C VAL A 93 6.26 0.12 -8.73
N ILE A 94 6.20 1.46 -8.68
CA ILE A 94 4.99 2.21 -9.06
C ILE A 94 4.71 2.08 -10.56
N ASP A 95 5.71 2.11 -11.40
CA ASP A 95 5.54 1.95 -12.85
C ASP A 95 5.01 0.55 -13.16
N GLU A 96 5.58 -0.50 -12.54
CA GLU A 96 5.08 -1.87 -12.66
C GLU A 96 3.63 -2.02 -12.18
N ASP A 97 3.30 -1.46 -11.02
CA ASP A 97 1.96 -1.48 -10.44
C ASP A 97 0.94 -0.74 -11.34
N ASN A 98 1.32 0.40 -11.91
CA ASN A 98 0.46 1.19 -12.78
C ASN A 98 0.10 0.42 -14.06
N ASP A 99 1.06 -0.19 -14.71
CA ASP A 99 0.85 -0.97 -15.93
C ASP A 99 -0.15 -2.12 -15.68
N ILE A 100 0.00 -2.84 -14.57
CA ILE A 100 -0.90 -3.92 -14.18
C ILE A 100 -2.31 -3.39 -13.84
N ALA A 101 -2.39 -2.28 -13.10
CA ALA A 101 -3.67 -1.67 -12.70
C ALA A 101 -4.45 -1.16 -13.93
N GLU A 102 -3.79 -0.54 -14.90
CA GLU A 102 -4.41 -0.08 -16.13
C GLU A 102 -4.90 -1.25 -17.00
N ALA A 103 -4.11 -2.31 -17.11
CA ALA A 103 -4.48 -3.52 -17.83
C ALA A 103 -5.70 -4.20 -17.17
N GLN A 104 -5.71 -4.33 -15.84
CA GLN A 104 -6.82 -4.88 -15.07
C GLN A 104 -8.09 -4.04 -15.25
N PHE A 105 -7.98 -2.72 -15.13
CA PHE A 105 -9.10 -1.82 -15.31
C PHE A 105 -9.71 -1.91 -16.72
N SER A 106 -8.87 -2.02 -17.73
CA SER A 106 -9.30 -2.26 -19.11
C SER A 106 -10.04 -3.59 -19.26
N GLY A 107 -9.52 -4.66 -18.64
CA GLY A 107 -10.13 -5.99 -18.63
C GLY A 107 -11.50 -5.99 -17.95
N LEU A 108 -11.65 -5.30 -16.82
CA LEU A 108 -12.91 -5.21 -16.07
C LEU A 108 -14.04 -4.50 -16.86
N LYS A 109 -13.69 -3.63 -17.79
CA LYS A 109 -14.68 -2.98 -18.69
C LYS A 109 -15.21 -3.87 -19.80
N ASN A 110 -14.57 -5.03 -20.03
CA ASN A 110 -15.01 -5.94 -21.08
C ASN A 110 -16.34 -6.61 -20.68
N PRO A 111 -17.40 -6.52 -21.50
CA PRO A 111 -18.70 -7.08 -21.18
C PRO A 111 -18.72 -8.62 -21.04
N PHE A 112 -17.67 -9.30 -21.51
CA PHE A 112 -17.51 -10.73 -21.36
C PHE A 112 -16.74 -11.13 -20.11
N THR A 113 -16.18 -10.17 -19.36
CA THR A 113 -15.48 -10.47 -18.11
C THR A 113 -16.49 -10.92 -17.06
N LYS A 114 -16.21 -12.08 -16.47
CA LYS A 114 -17.00 -12.64 -15.36
C LYS A 114 -16.26 -12.38 -14.05
N THR A 115 -17.04 -12.01 -13.03
CA THR A 115 -16.50 -11.93 -11.66
C THR A 115 -16.05 -13.29 -11.17
N GLY A 116 -14.87 -13.36 -10.58
CA GLY A 116 -14.33 -14.54 -9.92
C GLY A 116 -14.64 -14.57 -8.43
N ARG A 117 -14.19 -15.61 -7.77
CA ARG A 117 -14.16 -15.67 -6.30
C ARG A 117 -12.81 -15.16 -5.81
N PHE A 118 -12.81 -14.46 -4.68
CA PHE A 118 -11.57 -14.10 -4.01
C PHE A 118 -10.82 -15.34 -3.54
N SER A 119 -9.52 -15.32 -3.66
CA SER A 119 -8.63 -16.30 -3.05
C SER A 119 -8.44 -15.98 -1.55
N HIS A 120 -7.91 -16.92 -0.81
CA HIS A 120 -7.58 -16.69 0.61
C HIS A 120 -6.45 -15.66 0.83
N TYR A 121 -5.74 -15.24 -0.22
CA TYR A 121 -4.76 -14.17 -0.18
C TYR A 121 -5.36 -12.77 -0.42
N GLU A 122 -6.63 -12.71 -0.84
CA GLU A 122 -7.33 -11.47 -1.21
C GLU A 122 -8.31 -10.99 -0.13
N GLU A 123 -8.12 -11.42 1.11
CA GLU A 123 -8.98 -11.04 2.23
C GLU A 123 -9.11 -9.52 2.38
N ASN A 124 -8.01 -8.78 2.23
CA ASN A 124 -8.03 -7.32 2.32
C ASN A 124 -8.84 -6.67 1.19
N VAL A 125 -8.80 -7.24 -0.02
CA VAL A 125 -9.62 -6.76 -1.15
C VAL A 125 -11.09 -7.00 -0.86
N HIS A 126 -11.45 -8.19 -0.38
CA HIS A 126 -12.81 -8.51 0.02
C HIS A 126 -13.34 -7.61 1.15
N GLN A 127 -12.51 -7.32 2.16
CA GLN A 127 -12.87 -6.37 3.23
C GLN A 127 -13.08 -4.95 2.68
N PHE A 128 -12.26 -4.51 1.72
CA PHE A 128 -12.43 -3.22 1.08
C PHE A 128 -13.74 -3.16 0.28
N ASP A 129 -14.05 -4.19 -0.50
CA ASP A 129 -15.30 -4.25 -1.27
C ASP A 129 -16.53 -4.21 -0.34
N ASN A 130 -16.52 -4.96 0.76
CA ASN A 130 -17.58 -4.88 1.77
C ASN A 130 -17.68 -3.48 2.37
N TRP A 131 -16.55 -2.85 2.69
CA TRP A 131 -16.53 -1.48 3.20
C TRP A 131 -17.17 -0.49 2.22
N VAL A 132 -16.97 -0.66 0.90
CA VAL A 132 -17.61 0.16 -0.13
C VAL A 132 -19.11 -0.15 -0.21
N ILE A 133 -19.50 -1.41 -0.22
CA ILE A 133 -20.89 -1.86 -0.29
C ILE A 133 -21.70 -1.26 0.85
N ASP A 134 -21.21 -1.33 2.09
CA ASP A 134 -21.87 -0.80 3.28
C ASP A 134 -22.17 0.70 3.18
N ARG A 135 -21.32 1.45 2.47
CA ARG A 135 -21.45 2.91 2.30
C ARG A 135 -22.27 3.34 1.10
N VAL A 136 -22.31 2.51 0.07
CA VAL A 136 -23.03 2.81 -1.17
C VAL A 136 -24.45 2.25 -1.14
N ILE A 137 -24.62 1.03 -0.62
CA ILE A 137 -25.89 0.30 -0.57
C ILE A 137 -26.51 0.38 0.83
N GLY A 138 -25.67 0.56 1.86
CA GLY A 138 -26.04 0.50 3.27
C GLY A 138 -25.97 -0.92 3.83
N PRO A 139 -26.12 -1.06 5.16
CA PRO A 139 -26.07 -2.35 5.82
C PRO A 139 -27.18 -3.27 5.30
N SER A 140 -26.88 -4.56 5.21
CA SER A 140 -27.82 -5.56 4.74
C SER A 140 -29.06 -5.60 5.66
N PRO A 141 -30.25 -6.01 5.16
CA PRO A 141 -31.43 -6.17 6.01
C PRO A 141 -31.21 -7.07 7.23
N ILE A 142 -30.32 -8.05 7.13
CA ILE A 142 -29.96 -8.96 8.23
C ILE A 142 -29.16 -8.21 9.32
N GLU A 143 -28.22 -7.36 8.94
CA GLU A 143 -27.41 -6.57 9.89
C GLU A 143 -28.24 -5.48 10.56
N GLN A 144 -29.18 -4.89 9.83
CA GLN A 144 -30.13 -3.92 10.39
C GLN A 144 -31.04 -4.56 11.46
N GLN A 145 -31.43 -5.81 11.25
CA GLN A 145 -32.27 -6.56 12.18
C GLN A 145 -31.49 -6.96 13.45
N ALA A 146 -30.24 -7.39 13.30
CA ALA A 146 -29.35 -7.72 14.42
C ALA A 146 -28.93 -6.51 15.28
N ALA A 147 -28.93 -5.31 14.72
CA ALA A 147 -28.62 -4.08 15.44
C ALA A 147 -29.85 -3.48 16.17
N ALA A 148 -31.06 -4.01 15.94
CA ALA A 148 -32.30 -3.58 16.55
C ALA A 148 -32.76 -4.48 17.73
N GLU A 149 -32.07 -5.59 17.96
CA GLU A 149 -32.25 -6.52 19.10
C GLU A 149 -31.22 -6.21 20.22
#